data_b7e6d9ee582d3f487f306e32040e917e
#
_entry.id   b7e6d9ee582d3f487f306e32040e917e
#
_cell.length_a   1.000
_cell.length_b   1.000
_cell.length_c   1.000
_cell.angle_alpha   90.00
_cell.angle_beta   90.00
_cell.angle_gamma   90.00
#
_symmetry.space_group_name_H-M   'P 1'
#
loop_
_entity.id
_entity.type
_entity.pdbx_description
1 polymer ?
#
loop_
_entity_poly.entity_id
_entity_poly.type
_entity_poly.pdbx_seq_one_letter_code
_entity_poly.pdbx_strand_id
1 'polypeptide(L)'
;MGFDNTMLGVSKEILDDDYILQIAVLETGIEDEIERRFIDPFFRVDFSEKIPSVEDYRDIPGLEVRPPDVWRYFVRVKEKVLDSFISENQMDAMERRHAEDEFVYQNSFRLNKTFYDAFGKQRAFVLSHGRNFFILKIVGYAEQVVQYYKLDDFKAHIWIAHQRYPTKGRVWHPAGAHPFIGLNEALVHNGDFANYHSVVEYLRQRNIHPLFLTDTEVSVLLFDLYSRTYGYPLEYVIEALAPTMERDFDQLPAERQEIYRAIQATHIHGSPDGPWFFIIARND
;
A
#
# COMPACT_ATOMS: atom_id res chain seq x y z
N MET A 1 -10.36 -8.20 -13.99
CA MET A 1 -9.09 -8.19 -14.74
C MET A 1 -7.98 -8.19 -13.69
N GLY A 2 -7.00 -9.04 -13.79
CA GLY A 2 -6.00 -9.17 -12.74
C GLY A 2 -4.89 -10.10 -13.22
N PHE A 3 -4.48 -11.00 -12.37
CA PHE A 3 -3.51 -12.03 -12.69
C PHE A 3 -4.17 -13.24 -13.34
N ASP A 4 -3.37 -14.02 -14.03
CA ASP A 4 -3.72 -15.41 -14.34
C ASP A 4 -3.61 -16.21 -13.03
N ASN A 5 -4.71 -16.75 -12.57
CA ASN A 5 -4.77 -17.50 -11.30
C ASN A 5 -3.84 -18.72 -11.29
N THR A 6 -3.57 -19.31 -12.46
CA THR A 6 -2.67 -20.47 -12.58
C THR A 6 -1.23 -20.12 -12.25
N MET A 7 -0.81 -18.88 -12.50
CA MET A 7 0.53 -18.39 -12.15
C MET A 7 0.73 -18.18 -10.65
N LEU A 8 -0.36 -18.06 -9.91
CA LEU A 8 -0.37 -17.90 -8.46
C LEU A 8 -0.70 -19.20 -7.73
N GLY A 9 -0.93 -20.29 -8.48
CA GLY A 9 -1.24 -21.61 -7.90
C GLY A 9 -2.59 -21.70 -7.18
N VAL A 10 -3.50 -20.77 -7.45
CA VAL A 10 -4.81 -20.71 -6.78
C VAL A 10 -5.96 -20.86 -7.76
N SER A 11 -7.16 -21.15 -7.26
CA SER A 11 -8.37 -21.11 -8.07
C SER A 11 -8.79 -19.69 -8.41
N LYS A 12 -9.62 -19.54 -9.46
CA LYS A 12 -10.15 -18.21 -9.80
C LYS A 12 -11.01 -17.63 -8.67
N GLU A 13 -11.76 -18.46 -7.95
CA GLU A 13 -12.58 -18.04 -6.81
C GLU A 13 -11.72 -17.43 -5.69
N ILE A 14 -10.60 -18.07 -5.36
CA ILE A 14 -9.64 -17.53 -4.38
C ILE A 14 -9.07 -16.19 -4.85
N LEU A 15 -8.68 -16.10 -6.13
CA LEU A 15 -8.11 -14.86 -6.66
C LEU A 15 -9.11 -13.69 -6.66
N ASP A 16 -10.40 -13.97 -6.98
CA ASP A 16 -11.42 -12.94 -7.11
C ASP A 16 -11.91 -12.43 -5.74
N ASP A 17 -11.91 -13.30 -4.72
CA ASP A 17 -12.54 -13.02 -3.44
C ASP A 17 -11.56 -12.68 -2.32
N ASP A 18 -10.35 -13.24 -2.34
CA ASP A 18 -9.40 -13.13 -1.23
C ASP A 18 -8.54 -11.86 -1.31
N TYR A 19 -8.11 -11.41 -0.15
CA TYR A 19 -7.00 -10.46 -0.06
C TYR A 19 -5.67 -11.17 -0.30
N ILE A 20 -4.79 -10.55 -1.06
CA ILE A 20 -3.42 -10.99 -1.26
C ILE A 20 -2.53 -10.24 -0.25
N LEU A 21 -2.36 -10.83 0.92
CA LEU A 21 -1.50 -10.28 1.95
C LEU A 21 -0.07 -10.74 1.73
N GLN A 22 0.83 -9.82 1.41
CA GLN A 22 2.27 -10.08 1.29
C GLN A 22 3.05 -9.42 2.40
N ILE A 23 3.91 -10.19 3.03
CA ILE A 23 4.73 -9.77 4.15
C ILE A 23 6.21 -9.97 3.80
N ALA A 24 6.97 -8.89 3.87
CA ALA A 24 8.42 -8.92 3.80
C ALA A 24 8.99 -9.30 5.17
N VAL A 25 9.74 -10.38 5.23
CA VAL A 25 10.43 -10.88 6.41
C VAL A 25 11.92 -10.59 6.27
N LEU A 26 12.45 -9.82 7.21
CA LEU A 26 13.85 -9.38 7.24
C LEU A 26 14.68 -10.17 8.28
N GLU A 27 14.02 -10.64 9.33
CA GLU A 27 14.61 -11.46 10.37
C GLU A 27 14.06 -12.88 10.25
N THR A 28 14.90 -13.83 9.90
CA THR A 28 14.53 -15.23 9.72
C THR A 28 13.99 -15.83 11.02
N GLY A 29 12.90 -16.59 10.92
CA GLY A 29 12.31 -17.34 12.04
C GLY A 29 11.24 -16.57 12.81
N ILE A 30 10.79 -15.40 12.32
CA ILE A 30 9.66 -14.69 12.94
C ILE A 30 8.32 -15.00 12.28
N GLU A 31 8.30 -15.82 11.25
CA GLU A 31 7.12 -16.17 10.48
C GLU A 31 6.03 -16.75 11.38
N ASP A 32 6.38 -17.71 12.24
CA ASP A 32 5.46 -18.33 13.20
C ASP A 32 4.88 -17.31 14.20
N GLU A 33 5.66 -16.28 14.57
CA GLU A 33 5.18 -15.21 15.44
C GLU A 33 4.17 -14.33 14.69
N ILE A 34 4.43 -14.03 13.41
CA ILE A 34 3.53 -13.25 12.55
C ILE A 34 2.22 -14.02 12.36
N GLU A 35 2.28 -15.29 11.98
CA GLU A 35 1.09 -16.12 11.76
C GLU A 35 0.25 -16.20 13.03
N ARG A 36 0.83 -16.61 14.15
CA ARG A 36 0.14 -16.75 15.43
C ARG A 36 -0.54 -15.46 15.91
N ARG A 37 0.02 -14.28 15.62
CA ARG A 37 -0.47 -12.99 16.15
C ARG A 37 -1.36 -12.21 15.20
N PHE A 38 -1.15 -12.33 13.89
CA PHE A 38 -1.75 -11.45 12.89
C PHE A 38 -2.49 -12.18 11.77
N ILE A 39 -2.29 -13.49 11.62
CA ILE A 39 -2.95 -14.29 10.58
C ILE A 39 -3.97 -15.24 11.21
N ASP A 40 -3.50 -16.23 11.98
CA ASP A 40 -4.33 -17.30 12.50
C ASP A 40 -5.53 -16.85 13.33
N PRO A 41 -5.44 -15.83 14.19
CA PRO A 41 -6.60 -15.41 14.98
C PRO A 41 -7.72 -14.79 14.13
N PHE A 42 -7.37 -14.18 13.01
CA PHE A 42 -8.23 -13.26 12.29
C PHE A 42 -8.71 -13.77 10.94
N PHE A 43 -7.86 -14.51 10.24
CA PHE A 43 -8.11 -14.89 8.87
C PHE A 43 -8.34 -16.39 8.69
N ARG A 44 -9.20 -16.74 7.72
CA ARG A 44 -9.17 -18.02 7.04
C ARG A 44 -8.10 -17.90 5.95
N VAL A 45 -7.14 -18.79 5.95
CA VAL A 45 -6.09 -18.88 4.93
C VAL A 45 -6.50 -19.93 3.91
N ASP A 46 -6.75 -19.51 2.67
CA ASP A 46 -7.13 -20.42 1.59
C ASP A 46 -5.90 -20.94 0.82
N PHE A 47 -4.82 -20.14 0.81
CA PHE A 47 -3.53 -20.55 0.29
C PHE A 47 -2.41 -19.70 0.91
N SER A 48 -1.24 -20.29 1.11
CA SER A 48 -0.05 -19.56 1.51
C SER A 48 1.22 -20.15 0.90
N GLU A 49 2.18 -19.30 0.61
CA GLU A 49 3.49 -19.71 0.11
C GLU A 49 4.57 -18.71 0.52
N LYS A 50 5.79 -19.21 0.64
CA LYS A 50 6.99 -18.37 0.54
C LYS A 50 7.29 -18.16 -0.94
N ILE A 51 7.34 -16.90 -1.40
CA ILE A 51 7.65 -16.60 -2.80
C ILE A 51 9.02 -17.16 -3.17
N PRO A 52 9.14 -17.91 -4.28
CA PRO A 52 10.41 -18.43 -4.75
C PRO A 52 11.44 -17.31 -4.94
N SER A 53 12.66 -17.54 -4.47
CA SER A 53 13.76 -16.60 -4.65
C SER A 53 15.06 -17.33 -5.01
N VAL A 54 16.05 -16.58 -5.43
CA VAL A 54 17.42 -17.08 -5.62
C VAL A 54 18.01 -17.42 -4.24
N GLU A 55 18.75 -18.51 -4.14
CA GLU A 55 19.29 -19.02 -2.87
C GLU A 55 20.35 -18.06 -2.29
N ASP A 56 21.33 -17.67 -3.10
CA ASP A 56 22.29 -16.61 -2.73
C ASP A 56 22.08 -15.37 -3.61
N TYR A 57 21.63 -14.29 -2.99
CA TYR A 57 21.40 -13.02 -3.69
C TYR A 57 22.67 -12.44 -4.36
N ARG A 58 23.87 -12.86 -3.89
CA ARG A 58 25.16 -12.45 -4.46
C ARG A 58 25.42 -13.00 -5.85
N ASP A 59 24.68 -14.03 -6.26
CA ASP A 59 24.71 -14.56 -7.62
C ASP A 59 24.11 -13.58 -8.65
N ILE A 60 23.39 -12.55 -8.16
CA ILE A 60 22.83 -11.50 -8.99
C ILE A 60 23.80 -10.32 -9.05
N PRO A 61 24.36 -10.01 -10.23
CA PRO A 61 25.34 -8.94 -10.37
C PRO A 61 24.82 -7.58 -9.87
N GLY A 62 25.59 -6.91 -9.02
CA GLY A 62 25.28 -5.59 -8.50
C GLY A 62 24.17 -5.54 -7.43
N LEU A 63 23.66 -6.68 -6.99
CA LEU A 63 22.72 -6.73 -5.86
C LEU A 63 23.51 -6.78 -4.54
N GLU A 64 23.62 -5.63 -3.88
CA GLU A 64 24.48 -5.46 -2.69
C GLU A 64 23.76 -5.75 -1.37
N VAL A 65 22.44 -5.56 -1.34
CA VAL A 65 21.63 -5.73 -0.15
C VAL A 65 20.73 -6.95 -0.33
N ARG A 66 20.75 -7.85 0.67
CA ARG A 66 19.87 -9.03 0.66
C ARG A 66 18.41 -8.58 0.61
N PRO A 67 17.63 -8.99 -0.40
CA PRO A 67 16.19 -8.74 -0.44
C PRO A 67 15.48 -9.49 0.69
N PRO A 68 14.29 -9.02 1.10
CA PRO A 68 13.49 -9.72 2.09
C PRO A 68 13.00 -11.08 1.57
N ASP A 69 12.84 -12.03 2.46
CA ASP A 69 11.98 -13.18 2.21
C ASP A 69 10.53 -12.68 2.16
N VAL A 70 9.74 -13.15 1.19
CA VAL A 70 8.35 -12.72 1.06
C VAL A 70 7.39 -13.89 1.24
N TRP A 71 6.49 -13.75 2.20
CA TRP A 71 5.38 -14.67 2.41
C TRP A 71 4.11 -14.07 1.84
N ARG A 72 3.40 -14.87 1.06
CA ARG A 72 2.11 -14.52 0.44
C ARG A 72 1.02 -15.39 1.03
N TYR A 73 -0.06 -14.73 1.43
CA TYR A 73 -1.27 -15.37 1.97
C TYR A 73 -2.47 -14.90 1.16
N PHE A 74 -3.31 -15.84 0.75
CA PHE A 74 -4.65 -15.57 0.25
C PHE A 74 -5.61 -15.76 1.41
N VAL A 75 -6.31 -14.71 1.80
CA VAL A 75 -7.03 -14.67 3.08
C VAL A 75 -8.37 -13.98 2.98
N ARG A 76 -9.32 -14.44 3.81
CA ARG A 76 -10.58 -13.74 4.15
C ARG A 76 -10.68 -13.56 5.64
N VAL A 77 -11.30 -12.48 6.09
CA VAL A 77 -11.57 -12.29 7.51
C VAL A 77 -12.57 -13.34 7.99
N LYS A 78 -12.29 -13.98 9.12
CA LYS A 78 -13.24 -14.94 9.73
C LYS A 78 -14.53 -14.23 10.07
N GLU A 79 -15.69 -14.84 9.73
CA GLU A 79 -17.01 -14.26 9.92
C GLU A 79 -17.24 -13.70 11.34
N LYS A 80 -16.93 -14.50 12.36
CA LYS A 80 -17.09 -14.07 13.77
C LYS A 80 -16.18 -12.87 14.15
N VAL A 81 -15.00 -12.79 13.56
CA VAL A 81 -14.07 -11.67 13.76
C VAL A 81 -14.64 -10.41 13.12
N LEU A 82 -15.14 -10.52 11.91
CA LEU A 82 -15.74 -9.41 11.19
C LEU A 82 -17.01 -8.92 11.87
N ASP A 83 -17.88 -9.82 12.33
CA ASP A 83 -19.10 -9.47 13.08
C ASP A 83 -18.77 -8.71 14.36
N SER A 84 -17.77 -9.19 15.13
CA SER A 84 -17.32 -8.49 16.34
C SER A 84 -16.76 -7.10 16.00
N PHE A 85 -15.94 -7.01 14.95
CA PHE A 85 -15.34 -5.74 14.51
C PHE A 85 -16.40 -4.71 14.08
N ILE A 86 -17.41 -5.13 13.31
CA ILE A 86 -18.54 -4.28 12.89
C ILE A 86 -19.28 -3.76 14.10
N SER A 87 -19.63 -4.64 15.04
CA SER A 87 -20.38 -4.27 16.26
C SER A 87 -19.58 -3.34 17.18
N GLU A 88 -18.32 -3.65 17.44
CA GLU A 88 -17.45 -2.86 18.33
C GLU A 88 -17.16 -1.44 17.79
N ASN A 89 -17.12 -1.30 16.44
CA ASN A 89 -16.84 -0.03 15.79
C ASN A 89 -18.10 0.69 15.27
N GLN A 90 -19.32 0.19 15.59
CA GLN A 90 -20.60 0.78 15.18
C GLN A 90 -20.71 0.96 13.66
N MET A 91 -20.24 -0.03 12.90
CA MET A 91 -20.19 -0.02 11.43
C MET A 91 -21.40 -0.72 10.79
N ASP A 92 -22.49 -0.93 11.51
CA ASP A 92 -23.70 -1.66 11.05
C ASP A 92 -24.35 -1.04 9.80
N ALA A 93 -24.17 0.25 9.58
CA ALA A 93 -24.67 0.95 8.39
C ALA A 93 -23.73 0.86 7.17
N MET A 94 -22.52 0.32 7.35
CA MET A 94 -21.52 0.18 6.29
C MET A 94 -21.71 -1.14 5.54
N GLU A 95 -21.41 -1.15 4.25
CA GLU A 95 -21.34 -2.41 3.52
C GLU A 95 -20.30 -3.34 4.16
N ARG A 96 -20.66 -4.61 4.33
CA ARG A 96 -19.81 -5.62 4.97
C ARG A 96 -18.41 -5.70 4.35
N ARG A 97 -18.33 -5.54 3.02
CA ARG A 97 -17.05 -5.52 2.30
C ARG A 97 -16.15 -4.35 2.72
N HIS A 98 -16.71 -3.17 2.90
CA HIS A 98 -15.95 -2.00 3.37
C HIS A 98 -15.48 -2.16 4.81
N ALA A 99 -16.28 -2.82 5.67
CA ALA A 99 -15.86 -3.14 7.03
C ALA A 99 -14.73 -4.18 7.03
N GLU A 100 -14.76 -5.16 6.12
CA GLU A 100 -13.68 -6.12 5.93
C GLU A 100 -12.40 -5.44 5.42
N ASP A 101 -12.51 -4.54 4.45
CA ASP A 101 -11.42 -3.71 3.94
C ASP A 101 -10.74 -2.93 5.07
N GLU A 102 -11.52 -2.30 5.93
CA GLU A 102 -11.01 -1.55 7.08
C GLU A 102 -10.32 -2.46 8.10
N PHE A 103 -10.89 -3.64 8.38
CA PHE A 103 -10.26 -4.61 9.27
C PHE A 103 -8.87 -5.05 8.75
N VAL A 104 -8.77 -5.39 7.46
CA VAL A 104 -7.52 -5.81 6.82
C VAL A 104 -6.48 -4.69 6.88
N TYR A 105 -6.90 -3.46 6.57
CA TYR A 105 -6.05 -2.28 6.65
C TYR A 105 -5.49 -2.07 8.06
N GLN A 106 -6.36 -2.08 9.08
CA GLN A 106 -5.97 -1.90 10.47
C GLN A 106 -5.08 -3.03 11.00
N ASN A 107 -5.35 -4.29 10.62
CA ASN A 107 -4.52 -5.42 11.01
C ASN A 107 -3.12 -5.32 10.41
N SER A 108 -3.00 -4.93 9.15
CA SER A 108 -1.73 -4.68 8.48
C SER A 108 -0.94 -3.55 9.13
N PHE A 109 -1.62 -2.47 9.51
CA PHE A 109 -1.00 -1.38 10.27
C PHE A 109 -0.46 -1.86 11.63
N ARG A 110 -1.25 -2.64 12.38
CA ARG A 110 -0.82 -3.22 13.66
C ARG A 110 0.38 -4.15 13.52
N LEU A 111 0.42 -4.97 12.45
CA LEU A 111 1.56 -5.79 12.11
C LEU A 111 2.80 -4.92 11.88
N ASN A 112 2.68 -3.92 10.98
CA ASN A 112 3.78 -2.99 10.71
C ASN A 112 4.28 -2.33 11.98
N LYS A 113 3.40 -1.76 12.80
CA LYS A 113 3.76 -1.12 14.08
C LYS A 113 4.45 -2.06 15.07
N THR A 114 4.17 -3.37 14.99
CA THR A 114 4.77 -4.37 15.87
C THR A 114 6.17 -4.78 15.44
N PHE A 115 6.39 -4.94 14.13
CA PHE A 115 7.61 -5.52 13.60
C PHE A 115 8.53 -4.52 12.90
N TYR A 116 8.07 -3.29 12.69
CA TYR A 116 8.83 -2.26 12.00
C TYR A 116 8.90 -0.98 12.85
N ASP A 117 10.12 -0.59 13.18
CA ASP A 117 10.44 0.73 13.75
C ASP A 117 11.45 1.41 12.83
N ALA A 118 11.09 2.56 12.27
CA ALA A 118 11.96 3.30 11.35
C ALA A 118 13.30 3.70 11.95
N PHE A 119 13.38 3.87 13.28
CA PHE A 119 14.58 4.23 14.03
C PHE A 119 15.17 3.09 14.84
N GLY A 120 14.47 1.96 14.93
CA GLY A 120 14.83 0.79 15.73
C GLY A 120 14.97 -0.48 14.92
N LYS A 121 14.38 -1.56 15.43
CA LYS A 121 14.40 -2.86 14.77
C LYS A 121 13.39 -2.93 13.62
N GLN A 122 13.85 -3.47 12.52
CA GLN A 122 13.06 -3.66 11.30
C GLN A 122 13.09 -5.17 10.99
N ARG A 123 12.07 -5.88 11.46
CA ARG A 123 12.00 -7.35 11.41
C ARG A 123 11.12 -7.85 10.27
N ALA A 124 9.98 -7.21 10.06
CA ALA A 124 9.05 -7.49 8.97
C ALA A 124 8.16 -6.27 8.70
N PHE A 125 7.54 -6.24 7.52
CA PHE A 125 6.52 -5.26 7.17
C PHE A 125 5.62 -5.78 6.05
N VAL A 126 4.39 -5.26 5.97
CA VAL A 126 3.44 -5.59 4.91
C VAL A 126 3.85 -4.88 3.63
N LEU A 127 3.99 -5.65 2.56
CA LEU A 127 4.24 -5.16 1.20
C LEU A 127 2.94 -4.77 0.50
N SER A 128 1.92 -5.62 0.62
CA SER A 128 0.59 -5.42 0.04
C SER A 128 -0.46 -6.19 0.82
N HIS A 129 -1.71 -5.72 0.77
CA HIS A 129 -2.83 -6.31 1.48
C HIS A 129 -4.18 -6.13 0.75
N GLY A 130 -4.15 -5.79 -0.54
CA GLY A 130 -5.36 -5.61 -1.35
C GLY A 130 -5.74 -6.84 -2.16
N ARG A 131 -6.80 -6.73 -2.95
CA ARG A 131 -7.23 -7.76 -3.90
C ARG A 131 -6.63 -7.50 -5.29
N ASN A 132 -6.35 -8.56 -6.03
CA ASN A 132 -5.90 -8.49 -7.44
C ASN A 132 -4.61 -7.72 -7.72
N PHE A 133 -3.78 -7.47 -6.71
CA PHE A 133 -2.44 -6.93 -6.91
C PHE A 133 -1.51 -7.27 -5.74
N PHE A 134 -0.21 -7.20 -6.01
CA PHE A 134 0.82 -7.35 -5.00
C PHE A 134 2.07 -6.53 -5.33
N ILE A 135 2.91 -6.34 -4.33
CA ILE A 135 4.12 -5.52 -4.42
C ILE A 135 5.33 -6.35 -4.01
N LEU A 136 6.43 -6.17 -4.74
CA LEU A 136 7.75 -6.65 -4.37
C LEU A 136 8.71 -5.47 -4.28
N LYS A 137 9.54 -5.45 -3.26
CA LYS A 137 10.50 -4.37 -2.99
C LYS A 137 11.87 -4.92 -2.66
N ILE A 138 12.89 -4.33 -3.25
CA ILE A 138 14.29 -4.58 -2.91
C ILE A 138 15.06 -3.27 -2.82
N VAL A 139 16.28 -3.32 -2.37
CA VAL A 139 17.28 -2.26 -2.59
C VAL A 139 18.11 -2.69 -3.80
N GLY A 140 17.77 -2.18 -4.97
CA GLY A 140 18.37 -2.61 -6.23
C GLY A 140 17.60 -2.08 -7.44
N TYR A 141 17.88 -2.66 -8.61
CA TYR A 141 17.25 -2.31 -9.87
C TYR A 141 16.04 -3.20 -10.16
N ALA A 142 15.14 -2.74 -11.04
CA ALA A 142 13.92 -3.46 -11.40
C ALA A 142 14.19 -4.86 -11.97
N GLU A 143 15.20 -5.00 -12.83
CA GLU A 143 15.64 -6.29 -13.37
C GLU A 143 16.14 -7.26 -12.30
N GLN A 144 16.72 -6.75 -11.23
CA GLN A 144 17.15 -7.58 -10.09
C GLN A 144 15.95 -8.10 -9.28
N VAL A 145 14.82 -7.37 -9.23
CA VAL A 145 13.56 -7.87 -8.66
C VAL A 145 13.09 -9.09 -9.43
N VAL A 146 13.06 -8.98 -10.78
CA VAL A 146 12.64 -10.06 -11.66
C VAL A 146 13.54 -11.29 -11.49
N GLN A 147 14.85 -11.09 -11.50
CA GLN A 147 15.82 -12.18 -11.35
C GLN A 147 15.72 -12.83 -9.96
N TYR A 148 15.70 -12.03 -8.90
CA TYR A 148 15.71 -12.53 -7.52
C TYR A 148 14.46 -13.33 -7.17
N TYR A 149 13.27 -12.81 -7.51
CA TYR A 149 11.99 -13.49 -7.25
C TYR A 149 11.51 -14.38 -8.40
N LYS A 150 12.37 -14.66 -9.39
CA LYS A 150 12.11 -15.59 -10.51
C LYS A 150 10.81 -15.26 -11.25
N LEU A 151 10.67 -14.00 -11.67
CA LEU A 151 9.46 -13.49 -12.32
C LEU A 151 9.50 -13.49 -13.83
N ASP A 152 10.49 -14.15 -14.48
CA ASP A 152 10.71 -14.08 -15.93
C ASP A 152 9.47 -14.44 -16.75
N ASP A 153 8.70 -15.43 -16.30
CA ASP A 153 7.47 -15.88 -16.95
C ASP A 153 6.19 -15.28 -16.35
N PHE A 154 6.32 -14.42 -15.32
CA PHE A 154 5.16 -13.88 -14.63
C PHE A 154 4.44 -12.84 -15.48
N LYS A 155 3.11 -12.97 -15.61
CA LYS A 155 2.26 -12.10 -16.42
C LYS A 155 1.26 -11.36 -15.54
N ALA A 156 1.18 -10.05 -15.71
CA ALA A 156 0.16 -9.22 -15.10
C ALA A 156 -0.44 -8.29 -16.15
N HIS A 157 -1.68 -7.85 -15.92
CA HIS A 157 -2.37 -6.93 -16.81
C HIS A 157 -1.69 -5.55 -16.83
N ILE A 158 -1.24 -5.09 -15.67
CA ILE A 158 -0.52 -3.81 -15.50
C ILE A 158 0.71 -4.05 -14.62
N TRP A 159 1.80 -3.42 -15.01
CA TRP A 159 3.02 -3.32 -14.22
C TRP A 159 3.31 -1.86 -13.94
N ILE A 160 3.53 -1.52 -12.68
CA ILE A 160 4.15 -0.25 -12.29
C ILE A 160 5.45 -0.53 -11.54
N ALA A 161 6.49 0.21 -11.86
CA ALA A 161 7.80 0.05 -11.24
C ALA A 161 8.47 1.41 -11.06
N HIS A 162 9.35 1.50 -10.09
CA HIS A 162 10.13 2.70 -9.84
C HIS A 162 11.55 2.33 -9.41
N GLN A 163 12.53 2.92 -10.06
CA GLN A 163 13.93 2.92 -9.61
C GLN A 163 14.21 4.25 -8.93
N ARG A 164 14.37 4.20 -7.62
CA ARG A 164 14.56 5.40 -6.82
C ARG A 164 15.98 5.95 -6.96
N TYR A 165 16.09 7.22 -7.31
CA TYR A 165 17.30 7.98 -7.03
C TYR A 165 17.20 8.53 -5.60
N PRO A 166 18.12 8.17 -4.69
CA PRO A 166 17.98 8.55 -3.29
C PRO A 166 18.22 10.05 -3.08
N THR A 167 17.19 10.76 -2.66
CA THR A 167 17.27 12.19 -2.32
C THR A 167 17.17 12.43 -0.83
N LYS A 168 16.23 11.75 -0.14
CA LYS A 168 16.00 11.84 1.31
C LYS A 168 15.57 10.49 1.89
N GLY A 169 15.80 10.28 3.18
CA GLY A 169 15.35 9.10 3.93
C GLY A 169 16.32 7.92 3.90
N ARG A 170 15.89 6.79 4.45
CA ARG A 170 16.67 5.54 4.48
C ARG A 170 16.58 4.81 3.15
N VAL A 171 17.45 5.17 2.24
CA VAL A 171 17.47 4.63 0.86
C VAL A 171 17.96 3.20 0.76
N TRP A 172 18.63 2.70 1.78
CA TRP A 172 19.23 1.36 1.82
C TRP A 172 18.34 0.32 2.51
N HIS A 173 17.03 0.55 2.54
CA HIS A 173 16.08 -0.34 3.16
C HIS A 173 14.87 -0.61 2.25
N PRO A 174 14.45 -1.88 2.04
CA PRO A 174 13.37 -2.21 1.12
C PRO A 174 12.03 -1.58 1.51
N ALA A 175 11.77 -1.33 2.79
CA ALA A 175 10.55 -0.68 3.23
C ALA A 175 10.38 0.75 2.68
N GLY A 176 11.49 1.46 2.41
CA GLY A 176 11.48 2.77 1.78
C GLY A 176 11.41 2.74 0.26
N ALA A 177 11.50 1.56 -0.37
CA ALA A 177 11.39 1.43 -1.82
C ALA A 177 9.92 1.54 -2.29
N HIS A 178 9.73 1.99 -3.53
CA HIS A 178 8.42 2.04 -4.18
C HIS A 178 8.05 0.70 -4.84
N PRO A 179 6.77 0.44 -5.13
CA PRO A 179 5.56 1.21 -4.81
C PRO A 179 5.19 1.18 -3.33
N PHE A 180 4.37 2.14 -2.91
CA PHE A 180 3.62 2.07 -1.66
C PHE A 180 2.16 1.72 -1.93
N ILE A 181 1.47 1.19 -0.94
CA ILE A 181 0.10 0.70 -1.04
C ILE A 181 -0.82 1.42 -0.06
N GLY A 182 -2.01 1.86 -0.57
CA GLY A 182 -3.22 1.96 0.23
C GLY A 182 -3.86 0.58 0.38
N LEU A 183 -5.17 0.49 0.34
CA LEU A 183 -5.81 -0.84 0.28
C LEU A 183 -6.06 -1.28 -1.16
N ASN A 184 -6.61 -0.38 -1.97
CA ASN A 184 -7.09 -0.67 -3.33
C ASN A 184 -6.19 -0.08 -4.43
N GLU A 185 -5.11 0.58 -4.06
CA GLU A 185 -4.18 1.23 -4.98
C GLU A 185 -2.72 1.02 -4.58
N ALA A 186 -1.88 0.99 -5.60
CA ALA A 186 -0.43 1.06 -5.50
C ALA A 186 0.06 2.34 -6.17
N LEU A 187 1.01 3.03 -5.54
CA LEU A 187 1.51 4.33 -5.97
C LEU A 187 3.03 4.34 -6.04
N VAL A 188 3.55 4.89 -7.14
CA VAL A 188 4.94 5.31 -7.27
C VAL A 188 5.00 6.82 -7.41
N HIS A 189 6.04 7.43 -6.84
CA HIS A 189 6.21 8.87 -6.73
C HIS A 189 7.60 9.28 -7.22
N ASN A 190 7.65 10.35 -7.98
CA ASN A 190 8.88 11.04 -8.29
C ASN A 190 8.71 12.52 -7.94
N GLY A 191 9.54 13.00 -7.02
CA GLY A 191 9.48 14.37 -6.52
C GLY A 191 9.78 14.48 -5.05
N ASP A 192 9.40 15.60 -4.45
CA ASP A 192 9.63 15.91 -3.03
C ASP A 192 8.51 16.84 -2.52
N PHE A 193 8.00 16.56 -1.32
CA PHE A 193 7.02 17.44 -0.67
C PHE A 193 7.73 18.50 0.15
N ALA A 194 7.60 19.77 -0.28
CA ALA A 194 8.11 20.90 0.49
C ALA A 194 7.39 21.05 1.85
N ASN A 195 6.11 20.70 1.89
CA ASN A 195 5.26 20.76 3.08
C ASN A 195 5.04 19.41 3.78
N TYR A 196 5.98 18.45 3.66
CA TYR A 196 5.88 17.09 4.19
C TYR A 196 5.32 17.02 5.62
N HIS A 197 5.84 17.83 6.53
CA HIS A 197 5.39 17.84 7.93
C HIS A 197 3.93 18.28 8.10
N SER A 198 3.47 19.25 7.31
CA SER A 198 2.06 19.68 7.32
C SER A 198 1.12 18.55 6.90
N VAL A 199 1.51 17.85 5.83
CA VAL A 199 0.72 16.72 5.32
C VAL A 199 0.71 15.54 6.31
N VAL A 200 1.83 15.24 6.96
CA VAL A 200 1.88 14.24 8.04
C VAL A 200 0.96 14.61 9.19
N GLU A 201 0.98 15.86 9.65
CA GLU A 201 0.08 16.31 10.74
C GLU A 201 -1.40 16.28 10.32
N TYR A 202 -1.71 16.60 9.07
CA TYR A 202 -3.04 16.46 8.51
C TYR A 202 -3.56 15.01 8.57
N LEU A 203 -2.73 14.02 8.25
CA LEU A 203 -3.04 12.59 8.39
C LEU A 203 -3.20 12.18 9.86
N ARG A 204 -2.29 12.64 10.74
CA ARG A 204 -2.33 12.34 12.19
C ARG A 204 -3.60 12.84 12.87
N GLN A 205 -4.11 13.99 12.47
CA GLN A 205 -5.41 14.51 12.95
C GLN A 205 -6.58 13.60 12.57
N ARG A 206 -6.40 12.69 11.62
CA ARG A 206 -7.36 11.69 11.17
C ARG A 206 -7.00 10.28 11.65
N ASN A 207 -6.12 10.22 12.67
CA ASN A 207 -5.63 8.98 13.26
C ASN A 207 -4.87 8.05 12.26
N ILE A 208 -4.30 8.64 11.20
CA ILE A 208 -3.45 7.94 10.24
C ILE A 208 -1.99 8.29 10.54
N HIS A 209 -1.17 7.28 10.82
CA HIS A 209 0.20 7.45 11.28
C HIS A 209 1.19 6.80 10.30
N PRO A 210 1.89 7.60 9.46
CA PRO A 210 2.96 7.07 8.61
C PRO A 210 4.06 6.40 9.44
N LEU A 211 4.56 5.26 8.98
CA LEU A 211 5.55 4.43 9.69
C LEU A 211 6.90 4.38 8.97
N PHE A 212 6.92 4.54 7.65
CA PHE A 212 8.13 4.40 6.82
C PHE A 212 8.85 5.73 6.58
N LEU A 213 8.24 6.84 6.99
CA LEU A 213 8.81 8.20 6.96
C LEU A 213 9.23 8.68 5.56
N THR A 214 8.44 8.32 4.55
CA THR A 214 8.63 8.78 3.16
C THR A 214 7.42 9.59 2.69
N ASP A 215 7.65 10.53 1.80
CA ASP A 215 6.59 11.28 1.13
C ASP A 215 5.69 10.39 0.24
N THR A 216 6.25 9.32 -0.30
CA THR A 216 5.48 8.34 -1.08
C THR A 216 4.48 7.55 -0.21
N GLU A 217 4.86 7.15 1.01
CA GLU A 217 3.90 6.58 1.97
C GLU A 217 2.77 7.57 2.26
N VAL A 218 3.14 8.81 2.57
CA VAL A 218 2.19 9.88 2.84
C VAL A 218 1.24 10.12 1.65
N SER A 219 1.77 10.05 0.43
CA SER A 219 0.98 10.21 -0.80
C SER A 219 -0.10 9.15 -0.95
N VAL A 220 0.25 7.88 -0.76
CA VAL A 220 -0.72 6.79 -0.88
C VAL A 220 -1.73 6.80 0.26
N LEU A 221 -1.33 7.18 1.47
CA LEU A 221 -2.24 7.31 2.60
C LEU A 221 -3.25 8.44 2.41
N LEU A 222 -2.85 9.56 1.78
CA LEU A 222 -3.78 10.61 1.37
C LEU A 222 -4.76 10.13 0.32
N PHE A 223 -4.27 9.44 -0.70
CA PHE A 223 -5.11 8.92 -1.76
C PHE A 223 -6.13 7.93 -1.21
N ASP A 224 -5.72 6.97 -0.38
CA ASP A 224 -6.59 6.00 0.30
C ASP A 224 -7.63 6.71 1.20
N LEU A 225 -7.21 7.73 1.95
CA LEU A 225 -8.11 8.53 2.79
C LEU A 225 -9.23 9.17 1.95
N TYR A 226 -8.88 9.81 0.85
CA TYR A 226 -9.86 10.51 0.02
C TYR A 226 -10.74 9.55 -0.79
N SER A 227 -10.15 8.49 -1.35
CA SER A 227 -10.89 7.53 -2.19
C SER A 227 -11.70 6.55 -1.38
N ARG A 228 -11.09 5.84 -0.42
CA ARG A 228 -11.73 4.77 0.33
C ARG A 228 -12.51 5.27 1.53
N THR A 229 -11.90 6.13 2.36
CA THR A 229 -12.53 6.57 3.62
C THR A 229 -13.58 7.65 3.38
N TYR A 230 -13.30 8.64 2.52
CA TYR A 230 -14.26 9.70 2.22
C TYR A 230 -15.17 9.38 1.04
N GLY A 231 -14.86 8.34 0.26
CA GLY A 231 -15.66 7.96 -0.91
C GLY A 231 -15.67 9.01 -2.02
N TYR A 232 -14.63 9.81 -2.13
CA TYR A 232 -14.55 10.83 -3.18
C TYR A 232 -14.39 10.18 -4.55
N PRO A 233 -15.13 10.64 -5.56
CA PRO A 233 -14.83 10.30 -6.93
C PRO A 233 -13.42 10.78 -7.29
N LEU A 234 -12.76 10.09 -8.23
CA LEU A 234 -11.36 10.34 -8.58
C LEU A 234 -11.07 11.81 -8.92
N GLU A 235 -12.03 12.49 -9.57
CA GLU A 235 -11.95 13.92 -9.86
C GLU A 235 -11.73 14.77 -8.61
N TYR A 236 -12.42 14.47 -7.51
CA TYR A 236 -12.29 15.20 -6.25
C TYR A 236 -11.03 14.81 -5.48
N VAL A 237 -10.60 13.56 -5.60
CA VAL A 237 -9.30 13.11 -5.07
C VAL A 237 -8.18 13.90 -5.74
N ILE A 238 -8.22 14.04 -7.08
CA ILE A 238 -7.23 14.81 -7.82
C ILE A 238 -7.26 16.29 -7.39
N GLU A 239 -8.45 16.89 -7.27
CA GLU A 239 -8.58 18.28 -6.83
C GLU A 239 -8.05 18.52 -5.41
N ALA A 240 -8.22 17.56 -4.50
CA ALA A 240 -7.69 17.65 -3.14
C ALA A 240 -6.15 17.52 -3.09
N LEU A 241 -5.57 16.71 -3.98
CA LEU A 241 -4.12 16.49 -4.06
C LEU A 241 -3.40 17.54 -4.90
N ALA A 242 -4.00 17.95 -6.02
CA ALA A 242 -3.46 18.85 -7.02
C ALA A 242 -4.50 19.89 -7.40
N PRO A 243 -4.69 20.93 -6.59
CA PRO A 243 -5.71 21.96 -6.82
C PRO A 243 -5.60 22.59 -8.20
N THR A 244 -6.74 22.77 -8.85
CA THR A 244 -6.84 23.44 -10.15
C THR A 244 -6.30 24.87 -10.04
N MET A 245 -5.38 25.23 -10.93
CA MET A 245 -4.77 26.56 -10.93
C MET A 245 -5.82 27.64 -11.28
N GLU A 246 -5.65 28.84 -10.71
CA GLU A 246 -6.59 29.97 -10.82
C GLU A 246 -7.06 30.23 -12.27
N ARG A 247 -6.14 30.23 -13.23
CA ARG A 247 -6.46 30.46 -14.64
C ARG A 247 -7.47 29.45 -15.21
N ASP A 248 -7.30 28.19 -14.88
CA ASP A 248 -8.16 27.11 -15.38
C ASP A 248 -9.43 27.01 -14.53
N PHE A 249 -9.31 27.30 -13.24
CA PHE A 249 -10.42 27.36 -12.30
C PHE A 249 -11.49 28.39 -12.71
N ASP A 250 -11.10 29.58 -13.16
CA ASP A 250 -12.02 30.62 -13.61
C ASP A 250 -12.82 30.25 -14.87
N GLN A 251 -12.37 29.23 -15.61
CA GLN A 251 -13.06 28.70 -16.79
C GLN A 251 -14.07 27.60 -16.45
N LEU A 252 -14.09 27.10 -15.23
CA LEU A 252 -15.01 26.04 -14.81
C LEU A 252 -16.46 26.60 -14.67
N PRO A 253 -17.47 25.73 -14.84
CA PRO A 253 -18.84 26.07 -14.47
C PRO A 253 -18.95 26.47 -12.99
N ALA A 254 -19.83 27.45 -12.69
CA ALA A 254 -19.95 28.01 -11.35
C ALA A 254 -20.20 26.96 -10.25
N GLU A 255 -21.02 25.94 -10.52
CA GLU A 255 -21.29 24.83 -9.61
C GLU A 255 -20.00 24.04 -9.30
N ARG A 256 -19.17 23.79 -10.31
CA ARG A 256 -17.89 23.09 -10.11
C ARG A 256 -16.89 23.94 -9.35
N GLN A 257 -16.84 25.24 -9.61
CA GLN A 257 -16.02 26.17 -8.82
C GLN A 257 -16.40 26.16 -7.34
N GLU A 258 -17.69 26.10 -7.01
CA GLU A 258 -18.15 26.03 -5.62
C GLU A 258 -17.67 24.75 -4.92
N ILE A 259 -17.85 23.59 -5.57
CA ILE A 259 -17.39 22.30 -5.06
C ILE A 259 -15.87 22.29 -4.88
N TYR A 260 -15.12 22.74 -5.87
CA TYR A 260 -13.65 22.73 -5.82
C TYR A 260 -13.11 23.68 -4.75
N ARG A 261 -13.72 24.88 -4.58
CA ARG A 261 -13.36 25.77 -3.46
C ARG A 261 -13.57 25.10 -2.09
N ALA A 262 -14.67 24.35 -1.94
CA ALA A 262 -14.93 23.61 -0.71
C ALA A 262 -13.87 22.52 -0.46
N ILE A 263 -13.50 21.75 -1.50
CA ILE A 263 -12.45 20.74 -1.44
C ILE A 263 -11.11 21.37 -1.09
N GLN A 264 -10.68 22.40 -1.82
CA GLN A 264 -9.42 23.11 -1.60
C GLN A 264 -9.33 23.68 -0.17
N ALA A 265 -10.39 24.32 0.31
CA ALA A 265 -10.44 24.89 1.66
C ALA A 265 -10.38 23.81 2.76
N THR A 266 -11.08 22.70 2.54
CA THR A 266 -11.14 21.59 3.53
C THR A 266 -9.80 20.85 3.63
N HIS A 267 -9.12 20.71 2.50
CA HIS A 267 -7.91 19.87 2.40
C HIS A 267 -6.60 20.64 2.24
N ILE A 268 -6.61 21.94 2.43
CA ILE A 268 -5.45 22.84 2.23
C ILE A 268 -4.16 22.34 2.92
N HIS A 269 -4.26 21.76 4.09
CA HIS A 269 -3.10 21.24 4.84
C HIS A 269 -2.71 19.82 4.41
N GLY A 270 -3.56 19.14 3.68
CA GLY A 270 -3.34 17.80 3.14
C GLY A 270 -2.94 17.81 1.67
N SER A 271 -2.99 18.97 0.99
CA SER A 271 -2.52 19.09 -0.38
C SER A 271 -1.00 19.15 -0.41
N PRO A 272 -0.33 18.23 -1.13
CA PRO A 272 1.12 18.25 -1.29
C PRO A 272 1.60 19.49 -2.06
N ASP A 273 2.68 20.11 -1.59
CA ASP A 273 3.33 21.24 -2.24
C ASP A 273 4.74 20.86 -2.68
N GLY A 274 5.19 21.39 -3.82
CA GLY A 274 6.50 21.12 -4.40
C GLY A 274 6.41 20.41 -5.75
N PRO A 275 7.55 20.06 -6.36
CA PRO A 275 7.59 19.30 -7.60
C PRO A 275 7.35 17.81 -7.32
N TRP A 276 6.20 17.30 -7.73
CA TRP A 276 5.88 15.88 -7.56
C TRP A 276 5.06 15.33 -8.74
N PHE A 277 5.17 14.01 -8.91
CA PHE A 277 4.44 13.26 -9.93
C PHE A 277 4.09 11.86 -9.40
N PHE A 278 2.84 11.44 -9.57
CA PHE A 278 2.35 10.12 -9.20
C PHE A 278 1.98 9.27 -10.40
N ILE A 279 2.27 7.97 -10.32
CA ILE A 279 1.59 6.95 -11.11
C ILE A 279 0.87 6.05 -10.11
N ILE A 280 -0.43 5.89 -10.29
CA ILE A 280 -1.31 5.14 -9.40
C ILE A 280 -1.98 4.04 -10.21
N ALA A 281 -1.87 2.80 -9.73
CA ALA A 281 -2.64 1.67 -10.24
C ALA A 281 -3.70 1.28 -9.21
N ARG A 282 -4.94 1.11 -9.64
CA ARG A 282 -6.08 0.67 -8.81
C ARG A 282 -6.56 -0.69 -9.25
N ASN A 283 -7.22 -1.41 -8.34
CA ASN A 283 -7.74 -2.75 -8.59
C ASN A 283 -9.24 -2.78 -8.99
N ASP A 284 -9.86 -1.62 -9.17
CA ASP A 284 -11.25 -1.41 -9.61
C ASP A 284 -11.39 -0.91 -11.06
#